data_7764ae8ad50c6c6f543ff4928a654bf1
#
_entry.id   7764ae8ad50c6c6f543ff4928a654bf1
#
_cell.length_a   1.000
_cell.length_b   1.000
_cell.length_c   1.000
_cell.angle_alpha   90.00
_cell.angle_beta   90.00
_cell.angle_gamma   90.00
#
_symmetry.space_group_name_H-M   'P 1'
#
loop_
_entity.id
_entity.type
_entity.pdbx_description
1 polymer ?
#
loop_
_entity_poly.entity_id
_entity_poly.type
_entity_poly.pdbx_seq_one_letter_code
_entity_poly.pdbx_strand_id
1 'polypeptide(L)'
;PPRIIHTRYVGADDYRRAVAHHLDAAFTLAFLYQMTGDTAYVAKAFAHADVVCAQESWIQSAHSFDVIYPRVWPYGAKDDQVVFSYDITASATSQRMAFVYDWLHSALNKAQRDRLRGALLEKAITRVRGNYEYFWWSTAYKCNWSGICHTGLGIAALALLGEDPQLVDVVARSCEGVWNMLDHVGPDGSWQEGRGYWAYGVGESLRLIDTVKRATGGRVDLFKHRALAAH
;
A
#
# COMPACT_ATOMS: atom_id res chain seq x y z
N PRO A 1 19.69 4.16 -14.11
CA PRO A 1 18.31 3.92 -14.46
C PRO A 1 17.84 2.65 -13.74
N PRO A 2 16.64 2.65 -13.12
CA PRO A 2 16.13 1.45 -12.47
C PRO A 2 15.98 0.35 -13.53
N ARG A 3 16.57 -0.80 -13.26
CA ARG A 3 16.38 -1.97 -14.10
C ARG A 3 14.92 -2.37 -14.05
N ILE A 4 14.30 -2.45 -15.21
CA ILE A 4 13.01 -3.08 -15.34
C ILE A 4 13.21 -4.56 -15.05
N ILE A 5 12.56 -5.02 -14.05
CA ILE A 5 12.45 -6.44 -13.80
C ILE A 5 11.14 -6.85 -14.45
N HIS A 6 11.21 -7.62 -15.52
CA HIS A 6 10.05 -8.31 -16.05
C HIS A 6 9.55 -9.26 -14.98
N THR A 7 8.54 -8.86 -14.23
CA THR A 7 7.87 -9.77 -13.32
C THR A 7 6.99 -10.70 -14.15
N ARG A 8 7.06 -11.99 -13.88
CA ARG A 8 6.00 -12.90 -14.26
C ARG A 8 4.74 -12.44 -13.57
N TYR A 9 3.76 -12.09 -14.36
CA TYR A 9 2.46 -11.71 -13.84
C TYR A 9 1.76 -12.93 -13.27
N VAL A 10 1.32 -12.80 -12.04
CA VAL A 10 0.42 -13.76 -11.45
C VAL A 10 -0.98 -13.42 -11.94
N GLY A 11 -1.65 -14.30 -12.63
CA GLY A 11 -3.05 -14.11 -13.04
C GLY A 11 -3.93 -13.80 -11.83
N ALA A 12 -5.05 -13.10 -12.02
CA ALA A 12 -5.93 -12.72 -10.90
C ALA A 12 -6.35 -13.94 -10.04
N ASP A 13 -6.60 -15.07 -10.68
CA ASP A 13 -6.95 -16.30 -9.97
C ASP A 13 -5.76 -16.94 -9.28
N ASP A 14 -4.57 -16.86 -9.86
CA ASP A 14 -3.34 -17.36 -9.24
C ASP A 14 -2.94 -16.46 -8.07
N TYR A 15 -3.10 -15.13 -8.18
CA TYR A 15 -2.89 -14.21 -7.07
C TYR A 15 -3.83 -14.56 -5.90
N ARG A 16 -5.12 -14.75 -6.15
CA ARG A 16 -6.09 -15.11 -5.11
C ARG A 16 -5.73 -16.41 -4.42
N ARG A 17 -5.31 -17.43 -5.18
CA ARG A 17 -4.91 -18.73 -4.62
C ARG A 17 -3.60 -18.67 -3.86
N ALA A 18 -2.60 -17.98 -4.42
CA ALA A 18 -1.25 -17.99 -3.89
C ALA A 18 -1.00 -16.92 -2.81
N VAL A 19 -1.73 -15.81 -2.82
CA VAL A 19 -1.41 -14.65 -1.99
C VAL A 19 -2.56 -14.23 -1.09
N ALA A 20 -3.76 -14.02 -1.63
CA ALA A 20 -4.84 -13.39 -0.87
C ALA A 20 -5.22 -14.19 0.39
N HIS A 21 -5.32 -15.51 0.29
CA HIS A 21 -5.62 -16.37 1.44
C HIS A 21 -4.55 -16.26 2.53
N HIS A 22 -3.26 -16.31 2.14
CA HIS A 22 -2.16 -16.19 3.09
C HIS A 22 -2.08 -14.80 3.70
N LEU A 23 -2.33 -13.76 2.91
CA LEU A 23 -2.36 -12.38 3.37
C LEU A 23 -3.47 -12.16 4.42
N ASP A 24 -4.68 -12.65 4.15
CA ASP A 24 -5.81 -12.57 5.07
C ASP A 24 -5.54 -13.36 6.36
N ALA A 25 -4.96 -14.55 6.25
CA ALA A 25 -4.59 -15.36 7.40
C ALA A 25 -3.49 -14.68 8.24
N ALA A 26 -2.42 -14.17 7.60
CA ALA A 26 -1.35 -13.46 8.30
C ALA A 26 -1.89 -12.25 9.07
N PHE A 27 -2.70 -11.43 8.40
CA PHE A 27 -3.30 -10.23 9.00
C PHE A 27 -4.22 -10.57 10.18
N THR A 28 -5.11 -11.55 10.01
CA THR A 28 -6.04 -11.97 11.06
C THR A 28 -5.30 -12.54 12.27
N LEU A 29 -4.30 -13.39 12.06
CA LEU A 29 -3.52 -13.99 13.14
C LEU A 29 -2.66 -12.94 13.87
N ALA A 30 -2.09 -11.97 13.15
CA ALA A 30 -1.37 -10.87 13.76
C ALA A 30 -2.31 -9.99 14.62
N PHE A 31 -3.51 -9.72 14.14
CA PHE A 31 -4.53 -9.02 14.90
C PHE A 31 -4.95 -9.79 16.16
N LEU A 32 -5.16 -11.11 16.06
CA LEU A 32 -5.48 -11.96 17.22
C LEU A 32 -4.37 -11.95 18.26
N TYR A 33 -3.10 -11.94 17.83
CA TYR A 33 -1.97 -11.77 18.74
C TYR A 33 -2.06 -10.43 19.49
N GLN A 34 -2.35 -9.32 18.81
CA GLN A 34 -2.50 -8.02 19.46
C GLN A 34 -3.65 -7.99 20.47
N MET A 35 -4.75 -8.69 20.18
CA MET A 35 -5.93 -8.72 21.05
C MET A 35 -5.76 -9.64 22.27
N THR A 36 -4.99 -10.72 22.14
CA THR A 36 -4.94 -11.78 23.15
C THR A 36 -3.58 -11.90 23.86
N GLY A 37 -2.50 -11.43 23.23
CA GLY A 37 -1.12 -11.68 23.68
C GLY A 37 -0.66 -13.12 23.46
N ASP A 38 -1.47 -14.00 22.87
CA ASP A 38 -1.11 -15.40 22.69
C ASP A 38 -0.08 -15.56 21.56
N THR A 39 1.14 -15.94 21.97
CA THR A 39 2.27 -16.14 21.06
C THR A 39 2.09 -17.31 20.08
N ALA A 40 1.13 -18.21 20.30
CA ALA A 40 0.80 -19.26 19.35
C ALA A 40 0.36 -18.72 17.98
N TYR A 41 -0.18 -17.50 17.93
CA TYR A 41 -0.52 -16.84 16.68
C TYR A 41 0.68 -16.33 15.90
N VAL A 42 1.78 -15.96 16.57
CA VAL A 42 2.96 -15.30 15.95
C VAL A 42 3.60 -16.20 14.89
N ALA A 43 3.92 -17.45 15.25
CA ALA A 43 4.56 -18.38 14.32
C ALA A 43 3.69 -18.67 13.09
N LYS A 44 2.39 -18.82 13.29
CA LYS A 44 1.44 -19.07 12.21
C LYS A 44 1.28 -17.83 11.32
N ALA A 45 1.14 -16.65 11.91
CA ALA A 45 1.06 -15.40 11.18
C ALA A 45 2.31 -15.18 10.31
N PHE A 46 3.50 -15.40 10.88
CA PHE A 46 4.75 -15.27 10.13
C PHE A 46 4.84 -16.29 8.99
N ALA A 47 4.45 -17.56 9.21
CA ALA A 47 4.48 -18.57 8.15
C ALA A 47 3.61 -18.17 6.94
N HIS A 48 2.43 -17.62 7.18
CA HIS A 48 1.57 -17.09 6.13
C HIS A 48 2.17 -15.83 5.48
N ALA A 49 2.70 -14.91 6.26
CA ALA A 49 3.34 -13.70 5.76
C ALA A 49 4.58 -14.01 4.89
N ASP A 50 5.36 -15.04 5.24
CA ASP A 50 6.53 -15.45 4.45
C ASP A 50 6.15 -15.96 3.05
N VAL A 51 5.02 -16.65 2.91
CA VAL A 51 4.48 -17.02 1.59
C VAL A 51 4.19 -15.77 0.75
N VAL A 52 3.64 -14.72 1.36
CA VAL A 52 3.40 -13.43 0.68
C VAL A 52 4.72 -12.75 0.31
N CYS A 53 5.71 -12.79 1.21
CA CYS A 53 7.05 -12.24 0.95
C CYS A 53 7.79 -12.99 -0.16
N ALA A 54 7.53 -14.30 -0.33
CA ALA A 54 8.18 -15.13 -1.34
C ALA A 54 7.70 -14.84 -2.77
N GLN A 55 6.56 -14.14 -2.92
CA GLN A 55 6.07 -13.79 -4.25
C GLN A 55 7.04 -12.81 -4.93
N GLU A 56 7.24 -12.97 -6.22
CA GLU A 56 8.09 -12.10 -7.02
C GLU A 56 7.55 -10.66 -7.06
N SER A 57 6.24 -10.52 -7.09
CA SER A 57 5.54 -9.24 -7.13
C SER A 57 4.21 -9.31 -6.38
N TRP A 58 3.73 -8.15 -5.93
CA TRP A 58 2.39 -7.98 -5.35
C TRP A 58 1.38 -7.37 -6.33
N ILE A 59 1.77 -7.19 -7.57
CA ILE A 59 0.95 -6.59 -8.63
C ILE A 59 0.03 -7.65 -9.22
N GLN A 60 -1.21 -7.28 -9.47
CA GLN A 60 -2.16 -8.14 -10.18
C GLN A 60 -2.00 -8.00 -11.69
N SER A 61 -1.89 -9.11 -12.42
CA SER A 61 -1.67 -9.11 -13.87
C SER A 61 -2.74 -8.39 -14.67
N ALA A 62 -3.98 -8.37 -14.18
CA ALA A 62 -5.06 -7.62 -14.83
C ALA A 62 -4.82 -6.10 -14.87
N HIS A 63 -3.92 -5.60 -14.01
CA HIS A 63 -3.50 -4.21 -13.98
C HIS A 63 -2.11 -4.00 -14.62
N SER A 64 -1.50 -5.06 -15.11
CA SER A 64 -0.22 -5.05 -15.77
C SER A 64 -0.44 -5.21 -17.26
N PHE A 65 -0.59 -4.11 -18.00
CA PHE A 65 -0.53 -4.18 -19.45
C PHE A 65 0.92 -4.39 -19.81
N ASP A 66 1.15 -5.48 -20.46
CA ASP A 66 2.46 -5.93 -20.82
C ASP A 66 3.23 -4.90 -21.66
N VAL A 67 4.48 -5.13 -21.83
CA VAL A 67 5.52 -4.45 -22.61
C VAL A 67 5.04 -3.89 -23.97
N ILE A 68 3.90 -4.35 -24.47
CA ILE A 68 3.32 -3.95 -25.75
C ILE A 68 2.87 -2.47 -25.79
N TYR A 69 2.57 -1.87 -24.62
CA TYR A 69 2.10 -0.49 -24.53
C TYR A 69 2.87 0.32 -23.48
N PRO A 70 4.18 0.52 -23.65
CA PRO A 70 5.04 1.11 -22.63
C PRO A 70 4.71 2.57 -22.27
N ARG A 71 3.85 3.22 -23.06
CA ARG A 71 3.49 4.64 -22.89
C ARG A 71 2.02 4.86 -22.58
N VAL A 72 1.27 3.79 -22.32
CA VAL A 72 -0.17 3.87 -22.10
C VAL A 72 -0.51 3.58 -20.65
N TRP A 73 -1.47 4.34 -20.11
CA TRP A 73 -2.13 4.10 -18.85
C TRP A 73 -2.41 2.60 -18.61
N PRO A 74 -2.23 2.06 -17.40
CA PRO A 74 -1.84 2.72 -16.15
C PRO A 74 -0.32 2.72 -15.87
N TYR A 75 0.52 2.53 -16.85
CA TYR A 75 1.97 2.44 -16.68
C TYR A 75 2.64 3.70 -17.15
N GLY A 76 3.65 4.13 -16.41
CA GLY A 76 4.61 5.09 -16.87
C GLY A 76 5.66 4.40 -17.75
N ALA A 77 6.17 5.10 -18.74
CA ALA A 77 7.40 4.74 -19.44
C ALA A 77 8.38 5.90 -19.28
N LYS A 78 9.62 5.54 -19.01
CA LYS A 78 10.74 6.48 -19.03
C LYS A 78 11.78 5.93 -20.01
N ASP A 79 12.17 6.75 -20.97
CA ASP A 79 13.24 6.39 -21.92
C ASP A 79 13.00 5.01 -22.59
N ASP A 80 11.77 4.78 -23.06
CA ASP A 80 11.31 3.51 -23.66
C ASP A 80 11.34 2.29 -22.74
N GLN A 81 11.49 2.51 -21.44
CA GLN A 81 11.49 1.46 -20.43
C GLN A 81 10.18 1.45 -19.66
N VAL A 82 9.58 0.27 -19.48
CA VAL A 82 8.39 0.09 -18.64
C VAL A 82 8.79 0.23 -17.19
N VAL A 83 8.21 1.21 -16.49
CA VAL A 83 8.38 1.37 -15.06
C VAL A 83 7.41 0.45 -14.35
N PHE A 84 7.86 -0.18 -13.30
CA PHE A 84 7.07 -1.07 -12.48
C PHE A 84 5.75 -0.45 -12.08
N SER A 85 4.69 -1.16 -12.33
CA SER A 85 3.38 -0.81 -11.80
C SER A 85 3.32 -1.08 -10.30
N TYR A 86 2.84 -0.11 -9.55
CA TYR A 86 2.34 -0.28 -8.20
C TYR A 86 0.84 -0.02 -8.27
N ASP A 87 0.05 -1.07 -8.15
CA ASP A 87 -1.39 -1.05 -8.34
C ASP A 87 -2.17 -1.14 -7.02
N ILE A 88 -3.48 -1.10 -7.10
CA ILE A 88 -4.35 -1.22 -5.94
C ILE A 88 -4.17 -2.55 -5.18
N THR A 89 -3.75 -3.62 -5.87
CA THR A 89 -3.49 -4.92 -5.25
C THR A 89 -2.17 -4.90 -4.47
N ALA A 90 -1.12 -4.32 -5.06
CA ALA A 90 0.14 -4.10 -4.37
C ALA A 90 -0.04 -3.18 -3.16
N SER A 91 -0.88 -2.15 -3.30
CA SER A 91 -1.23 -1.26 -2.19
C SER A 91 -1.94 -1.98 -1.05
N ALA A 92 -2.99 -2.75 -1.34
CA ALA A 92 -3.70 -3.52 -0.32
C ALA A 92 -2.81 -4.56 0.37
N THR A 93 -1.90 -5.19 -0.39
CA THR A 93 -0.91 -6.13 0.16
C THR A 93 0.08 -5.42 1.06
N SER A 94 0.64 -4.28 0.61
CA SER A 94 1.60 -3.47 1.36
C SER A 94 1.01 -2.99 2.69
N GLN A 95 -0.21 -2.49 2.67
CA GLN A 95 -0.92 -2.04 3.86
C GLN A 95 -1.06 -3.16 4.90
N ARG A 96 -1.57 -4.33 4.50
CA ARG A 96 -1.79 -5.45 5.42
C ARG A 96 -0.46 -6.02 5.93
N MET A 97 0.54 -6.15 5.07
CA MET A 97 1.87 -6.61 5.47
C MET A 97 2.57 -5.63 6.42
N ALA A 98 2.32 -4.33 6.27
CA ALA A 98 2.80 -3.31 7.19
C ALA A 98 2.17 -3.47 8.59
N PHE A 99 0.87 -3.71 8.68
CA PHE A 99 0.22 -4.02 9.96
C PHE A 99 0.73 -5.33 10.56
N VAL A 100 0.94 -6.38 9.75
CA VAL A 100 1.53 -7.64 10.23
C VAL A 100 2.93 -7.39 10.80
N TYR A 101 3.75 -6.59 10.12
CA TYR A 101 5.07 -6.22 10.58
C TYR A 101 5.04 -5.47 11.91
N ASP A 102 4.25 -4.42 11.99
CA ASP A 102 4.12 -3.57 13.18
C ASP A 102 3.58 -4.36 14.38
N TRP A 103 2.49 -5.07 14.20
CA TRP A 103 1.84 -5.82 15.27
C TRP A 103 2.66 -6.98 15.80
N LEU A 104 3.46 -7.62 14.97
CA LEU A 104 4.33 -8.73 15.38
C LEU A 104 5.75 -8.31 15.73
N HIS A 105 6.14 -7.05 15.51
CA HIS A 105 7.52 -6.58 15.55
C HIS A 105 8.28 -7.03 16.80
N SER A 106 7.70 -6.86 17.99
CA SER A 106 8.32 -7.23 19.26
C SER A 106 8.43 -8.75 19.50
N ALA A 107 7.57 -9.54 18.86
CA ALA A 107 7.51 -10.99 18.99
C ALA A 107 8.35 -11.74 17.94
N LEU A 108 8.72 -11.07 16.85
CA LEU A 108 9.55 -11.64 15.79
C LEU A 108 11.04 -11.58 16.14
N ASN A 109 11.80 -12.60 15.73
CA ASN A 109 13.24 -12.53 15.76
C ASN A 109 13.79 -11.63 14.63
N LYS A 110 15.09 -11.32 14.69
CA LYS A 110 15.72 -10.41 13.71
C LYS A 110 15.55 -10.90 12.26
N ALA A 111 15.78 -12.18 12.00
CA ALA A 111 15.68 -12.71 10.63
C ALA A 111 14.25 -12.60 10.07
N GLN A 112 13.24 -12.82 10.92
CA GLN A 112 11.84 -12.67 10.54
C GLN A 112 11.48 -11.20 10.26
N ARG A 113 11.94 -10.27 11.12
CA ARG A 113 11.77 -8.83 10.86
C ARG A 113 12.43 -8.40 9.56
N ASP A 114 13.70 -8.80 9.36
CA ASP A 114 14.44 -8.47 8.14
C ASP A 114 13.73 -8.98 6.88
N ARG A 115 13.11 -10.17 6.96
CA ARG A 115 12.33 -10.76 5.86
C ARG A 115 11.10 -9.93 5.49
N LEU A 116 10.29 -9.55 6.48
CA LEU A 116 9.07 -8.74 6.25
C LEU A 116 9.45 -7.32 5.81
N ARG A 117 10.41 -6.71 6.49
CA ARG A 117 10.95 -5.38 6.14
C ARG A 117 11.49 -5.36 4.71
N GLY A 118 12.30 -6.36 4.34
CA GLY A 118 12.87 -6.47 2.99
C GLY A 118 11.79 -6.55 1.92
N ALA A 119 10.73 -7.33 2.15
CA ALA A 119 9.62 -7.43 1.21
C ALA A 119 8.85 -6.11 1.05
N LEU A 120 8.57 -5.38 2.14
CA LEU A 120 7.93 -4.06 2.11
C LEU A 120 8.80 -3.03 1.35
N LEU A 121 10.10 -3.02 1.60
CA LEU A 121 11.02 -2.14 0.89
C LEU A 121 11.09 -2.49 -0.60
N GLU A 122 11.34 -3.74 -0.94
CA GLU A 122 11.56 -4.19 -2.32
C GLU A 122 10.30 -4.09 -3.17
N LYS A 123 9.16 -4.59 -2.65
CA LYS A 123 7.94 -4.80 -3.45
C LYS A 123 6.98 -3.62 -3.44
N ALA A 124 7.17 -2.68 -2.52
CA ALA A 124 6.36 -1.48 -2.43
C ALA A 124 7.20 -0.20 -2.52
N ILE A 125 7.94 0.12 -1.47
CA ILE A 125 8.49 1.46 -1.24
C ILE A 125 9.53 1.84 -2.31
N THR A 126 10.56 1.02 -2.50
CA THR A 126 11.66 1.34 -3.43
C THR A 126 11.19 1.44 -4.87
N ARG A 127 10.18 0.65 -5.25
CA ARG A 127 9.59 0.68 -6.59
C ARG A 127 8.96 2.04 -6.91
N VAL A 128 8.32 2.64 -5.93
CA VAL A 128 7.58 3.90 -6.11
C VAL A 128 8.47 5.11 -5.84
N ARG A 129 9.26 5.10 -4.76
CA ARG A 129 10.01 6.25 -4.28
C ARG A 129 10.87 6.93 -5.35
N GLY A 130 11.57 6.15 -6.16
CA GLY A 130 12.43 6.67 -7.24
C GLY A 130 11.70 6.94 -8.57
N ASN A 131 10.41 6.61 -8.66
CA ASN A 131 9.65 6.64 -9.91
C ASN A 131 8.25 7.25 -9.73
N TYR A 132 8.02 7.95 -8.64
CA TYR A 132 6.70 8.42 -8.22
C TYR A 132 5.96 9.19 -9.33
N GLU A 133 6.65 10.05 -10.04
CA GLU A 133 6.10 10.87 -11.11
C GLU A 133 5.64 10.07 -12.35
N TYR A 134 6.09 8.84 -12.48
CA TYR A 134 5.71 7.97 -13.60
C TYR A 134 4.45 7.16 -13.34
N PHE A 135 3.99 7.11 -12.09
CA PHE A 135 2.74 6.43 -11.76
C PHE A 135 1.55 7.36 -12.03
N TRP A 136 0.70 6.98 -12.97
CA TRP A 136 -0.45 7.81 -13.34
C TRP A 136 -1.36 8.15 -12.15
N TRP A 137 -1.53 7.23 -11.21
CA TRP A 137 -2.36 7.43 -10.01
C TRP A 137 -1.77 8.46 -9.04
N SER A 138 -0.49 8.75 -9.16
CA SER A 138 0.19 9.71 -8.27
C SER A 138 -0.36 11.13 -8.37
N THR A 139 -0.95 11.46 -9.53
CA THR A 139 -1.56 12.77 -9.82
C THR A 139 -2.99 12.70 -10.31
N ALA A 140 -3.54 11.50 -10.51
CA ALA A 140 -4.91 11.30 -10.94
C ALA A 140 -5.91 11.40 -9.77
N TYR A 141 -5.93 12.54 -9.09
CA TYR A 141 -6.67 12.74 -7.84
C TYR A 141 -8.18 12.60 -7.94
N LYS A 142 -8.73 12.58 -9.15
CA LYS A 142 -10.16 12.33 -9.40
C LYS A 142 -10.50 10.83 -9.47
N CYS A 143 -9.54 9.95 -9.25
CA CYS A 143 -9.69 8.51 -9.32
C CYS A 143 -9.42 7.86 -7.96
N ASN A 144 -10.20 6.84 -7.62
CA ASN A 144 -10.04 6.07 -6.38
C ASN A 144 -8.64 5.48 -6.20
N TRP A 145 -7.95 5.14 -7.30
CA TRP A 145 -6.59 4.62 -7.27
C TRP A 145 -5.61 5.55 -6.55
N SER A 146 -5.78 6.86 -6.71
CA SER A 146 -4.91 7.82 -6.00
C SER A 146 -4.99 7.62 -4.50
N GLY A 147 -6.20 7.60 -3.93
CA GLY A 147 -6.37 7.36 -2.50
C GLY A 147 -5.85 6.00 -2.03
N ILE A 148 -6.18 4.95 -2.79
CA ILE A 148 -5.80 3.58 -2.43
C ILE A 148 -4.28 3.40 -2.48
N CYS A 149 -3.63 3.79 -3.59
CA CYS A 149 -2.20 3.58 -3.76
C CYS A 149 -1.37 4.41 -2.78
N HIS A 150 -1.73 5.66 -2.53
CA HIS A 150 -1.09 6.47 -1.50
C HIS A 150 -1.26 5.86 -0.10
N THR A 151 -2.44 5.31 0.19
CA THR A 151 -2.71 4.69 1.49
C THR A 151 -1.77 3.50 1.76
N GLY A 152 -1.70 2.54 0.87
CA GLY A 152 -0.83 1.37 1.09
C GLY A 152 0.64 1.72 1.16
N LEU A 153 1.08 2.64 0.29
CA LEU A 153 2.46 3.14 0.29
C LEU A 153 2.81 3.87 1.59
N GLY A 154 1.92 4.79 2.03
CA GLY A 154 2.12 5.59 3.22
C GLY A 154 2.14 4.75 4.50
N ILE A 155 1.25 3.76 4.64
CA ILE A 155 1.23 2.86 5.79
C ILE A 155 2.47 1.95 5.80
N ALA A 156 2.91 1.45 4.63
CA ALA A 156 4.14 0.67 4.53
C ALA A 156 5.37 1.46 4.97
N ALA A 157 5.49 2.71 4.51
CA ALA A 157 6.58 3.59 4.91
C ALA A 157 6.52 3.95 6.40
N LEU A 158 5.33 4.22 6.92
CA LEU A 158 5.13 4.56 8.33
C LEU A 158 5.52 3.43 9.27
N ALA A 159 5.20 2.18 8.94
CA ALA A 159 5.58 1.01 9.72
C ALA A 159 7.11 0.83 9.83
N LEU A 160 7.86 1.31 8.87
CA LEU A 160 9.32 1.22 8.83
C LEU A 160 10.03 2.51 9.28
N LEU A 161 9.29 3.58 9.54
CA LEU A 161 9.85 4.92 9.79
C LEU A 161 10.77 4.99 11.00
N GLY A 162 10.51 4.18 12.03
CA GLY A 162 11.35 4.09 13.22
C GLY A 162 12.74 3.49 12.95
N GLU A 163 12.86 2.67 11.91
CA GLU A 163 14.11 2.03 11.50
C GLU A 163 14.81 2.77 10.33
N ASP A 164 14.02 3.44 9.50
CA ASP A 164 14.50 4.24 8.36
C ASP A 164 13.82 5.62 8.33
N PRO A 165 14.36 6.60 9.05
CA PRO A 165 13.78 7.95 9.12
C PRO A 165 13.67 8.66 7.76
N GLN A 166 14.43 8.21 6.74
CA GLN A 166 14.35 8.80 5.41
C GLN A 166 13.02 8.51 4.71
N LEU A 167 12.24 7.54 5.21
CA LEU A 167 10.91 7.21 4.66
C LEU A 167 9.84 8.27 4.98
N VAL A 168 10.20 9.29 5.77
CA VAL A 168 9.31 10.42 6.04
C VAL A 168 8.84 11.13 4.77
N ASP A 169 9.67 11.17 3.72
CA ASP A 169 9.30 11.74 2.42
C ASP A 169 8.16 10.94 1.74
N VAL A 170 8.21 9.61 1.85
CA VAL A 170 7.17 8.73 1.31
C VAL A 170 5.86 8.89 2.07
N VAL A 171 5.93 8.97 3.41
CA VAL A 171 4.75 9.23 4.25
C VAL A 171 4.14 10.60 3.91
N ALA A 172 4.96 11.64 3.82
CA ALA A 172 4.50 13.00 3.51
C ALA A 172 3.80 13.06 2.14
N ARG A 173 4.42 12.50 1.09
CA ARG A 173 3.82 12.42 -0.25
C ARG A 173 2.52 11.63 -0.28
N SER A 174 2.44 10.56 0.51
CA SER A 174 1.21 9.77 0.61
C SER A 174 0.08 10.56 1.29
N CYS A 175 0.39 11.31 2.33
CA CYS A 175 -0.57 12.21 2.97
C CYS A 175 -1.03 13.32 2.02
N GLU A 176 -0.10 13.92 1.28
CA GLU A 176 -0.40 14.94 0.27
C GLU A 176 -1.29 14.38 -0.85
N GLY A 177 -0.98 13.18 -1.35
CA GLY A 177 -1.79 12.53 -2.38
C GLY A 177 -3.22 12.24 -1.93
N VAL A 178 -3.41 11.76 -0.69
CA VAL A 178 -4.74 11.58 -0.11
C VAL A 178 -5.44 12.92 0.09
N TRP A 179 -4.74 13.95 0.57
CA TRP A 179 -5.30 15.28 0.73
C TRP A 179 -5.80 15.84 -0.60
N ASN A 180 -4.97 15.79 -1.64
CA ASN A 180 -5.31 16.25 -2.97
C ASN A 180 -6.48 15.46 -3.60
N MET A 181 -6.58 14.15 -3.33
CA MET A 181 -7.75 13.37 -3.75
C MET A 181 -9.01 13.86 -3.05
N LEU A 182 -8.97 14.10 -1.75
CA LEU A 182 -10.11 14.61 -0.98
C LEU A 182 -10.57 15.99 -1.45
N ASP A 183 -9.67 16.84 -1.97
CA ASP A 183 -10.02 18.13 -2.57
C ASP A 183 -10.94 18.01 -3.80
N HIS A 184 -10.95 16.84 -4.43
CA HIS A 184 -11.82 16.55 -5.58
C HIS A 184 -13.18 15.94 -5.20
N VAL A 185 -13.43 15.70 -3.91
CA VAL A 185 -14.79 15.41 -3.43
C VAL A 185 -15.62 16.68 -3.55
N GLY A 186 -16.77 16.58 -4.20
CA GLY A 186 -17.69 17.71 -4.40
C GLY A 186 -18.18 18.30 -3.06
N PRO A 187 -18.63 19.56 -3.05
CA PRO A 187 -19.14 20.19 -1.85
C PRO A 187 -20.41 19.51 -1.30
N ASP A 188 -21.09 18.75 -2.13
CA ASP A 188 -22.24 17.92 -1.81
C ASP A 188 -21.86 16.46 -1.48
N GLY A 189 -20.57 16.16 -1.35
CA GLY A 189 -20.04 14.82 -1.16
C GLY A 189 -19.98 13.97 -2.42
N SER A 190 -20.30 14.52 -3.60
CA SER A 190 -20.29 13.78 -4.86
C SER A 190 -18.86 13.35 -5.28
N TRP A 191 -18.79 12.25 -6.02
CA TRP A 191 -17.56 11.70 -6.57
C TRP A 191 -17.75 11.29 -8.02
N GLN A 192 -16.84 11.68 -8.91
CA GLN A 192 -17.02 11.49 -10.35
C GLN A 192 -17.11 10.02 -10.80
N GLU A 193 -16.47 9.10 -10.09
CA GLU A 193 -16.54 7.66 -10.41
C GLU A 193 -17.78 6.99 -9.81
N GLY A 194 -18.63 7.74 -9.10
CA GLY A 194 -19.82 7.25 -8.44
C GLY A 194 -19.58 6.67 -7.05
N ARG A 195 -20.69 6.34 -6.36
CA ARG A 195 -20.74 5.99 -4.95
C ARG A 195 -19.86 4.79 -4.56
N GLY A 196 -19.80 3.76 -5.40
CA GLY A 196 -19.00 2.55 -5.09
C GLY A 196 -17.51 2.85 -5.01
N TYR A 197 -16.99 3.57 -5.97
CA TYR A 197 -15.59 3.97 -6.00
C TYR A 197 -15.26 5.08 -4.99
N TRP A 198 -16.23 5.94 -4.67
CA TRP A 198 -16.12 6.88 -3.57
C TRP A 198 -15.89 6.14 -2.23
N ALA A 199 -16.78 5.18 -1.93
CA ALA A 199 -16.66 4.38 -0.70
C ALA A 199 -15.34 3.60 -0.64
N TYR A 200 -14.87 3.10 -1.76
CA TYR A 200 -13.60 2.38 -1.84
C TYR A 200 -12.40 3.33 -1.67
N GLY A 201 -12.29 4.39 -2.49
CA GLY A 201 -11.15 5.30 -2.44
C GLY A 201 -11.03 6.08 -1.13
N VAL A 202 -12.13 6.72 -0.69
CA VAL A 202 -12.16 7.46 0.57
C VAL A 202 -12.05 6.51 1.77
N GLY A 203 -12.77 5.39 1.75
CA GLY A 203 -12.73 4.40 2.83
C GLY A 203 -11.34 3.82 3.07
N GLU A 204 -10.59 3.49 2.02
CA GLU A 204 -9.19 3.07 2.16
C GLU A 204 -8.32 4.22 2.69
N SER A 205 -8.53 5.45 2.21
CA SER A 205 -7.76 6.62 2.65
C SER A 205 -7.91 6.91 4.15
N LEU A 206 -9.07 6.63 4.73
CA LEU A 206 -9.29 6.81 6.18
C LEU A 206 -8.31 5.98 7.03
N ARG A 207 -7.82 4.86 6.51
CA ARG A 207 -6.82 4.04 7.23
C ARG A 207 -5.48 4.76 7.35
N LEU A 208 -4.99 5.39 6.28
CA LEU A 208 -3.77 6.20 6.36
C LEU A 208 -3.98 7.39 7.29
N ILE A 209 -5.12 8.08 7.15
CA ILE A 209 -5.47 9.26 7.94
C ILE A 209 -5.45 8.95 9.44
N ASP A 210 -6.14 7.87 9.86
CA ASP A 210 -6.16 7.44 11.27
C ASP A 210 -4.78 6.98 11.76
N THR A 211 -4.06 6.20 10.95
CA THR A 211 -2.75 5.68 11.31
C THR A 211 -1.74 6.81 11.51
N VAL A 212 -1.68 7.79 10.61
CA VAL A 212 -0.80 8.95 10.72
C VAL A 212 -1.19 9.82 11.93
N LYS A 213 -2.47 10.04 12.14
CA LYS A 213 -2.95 10.79 13.31
C LYS A 213 -2.49 10.14 14.60
N ARG A 214 -2.65 8.83 14.75
CA ARG A 214 -2.20 8.08 15.94
C ARG A 214 -0.68 8.10 16.09
N ALA A 215 0.07 7.80 15.04
CA ALA A 215 1.52 7.77 15.06
C ALA A 215 2.15 9.12 15.40
N THR A 216 1.49 10.22 15.07
CA THR A 216 1.96 11.59 15.36
C THR A 216 1.39 12.18 16.65
N GLY A 217 0.60 11.43 17.42
CA GLY A 217 -0.09 11.95 18.60
C GLY A 217 -1.04 13.11 18.27
N GLY A 218 -1.65 13.07 17.08
CA GLY A 218 -2.60 14.07 16.60
C GLY A 218 -1.95 15.35 16.02
N ARG A 219 -0.62 15.42 15.93
CA ARG A 219 0.08 16.59 15.33
C ARG A 219 -0.21 16.73 13.85
N VAL A 220 -0.33 15.61 13.14
CA VAL A 220 -0.81 15.54 11.75
C VAL A 220 -2.20 14.94 11.77
N ASP A 221 -3.19 15.72 11.37
CA ASP A 221 -4.60 15.32 11.41
C ASP A 221 -5.32 15.70 10.12
N LEU A 222 -5.36 14.74 9.19
CA LEU A 222 -6.02 14.90 7.89
C LEU A 222 -7.56 14.80 8.01
N PHE A 223 -8.13 14.39 9.17
CA PHE A 223 -9.57 14.49 9.39
C PHE A 223 -10.09 15.93 9.36
N LYS A 224 -9.19 16.90 9.51
CA LYS A 224 -9.53 18.34 9.37
C LYS A 224 -9.81 18.76 7.92
N HIS A 225 -9.62 17.87 6.96
CA HIS A 225 -9.96 18.16 5.58
C HIS A 225 -11.46 18.44 5.42
N ARG A 226 -11.82 19.46 4.64
CA ARG A 226 -13.22 19.91 4.47
C ARG A 226 -14.16 18.79 4.03
N ALA A 227 -13.71 17.88 3.19
CA ALA A 227 -14.51 16.75 2.70
C ALA A 227 -14.85 15.71 3.78
N LEU A 228 -14.13 15.70 4.92
CA LEU A 228 -14.37 14.80 6.05
C LEU A 228 -14.98 15.51 7.26
N ALA A 229 -14.84 16.83 7.34
CA ALA A 229 -15.35 17.63 8.46
C ALA A 229 -16.84 18.03 8.30
N ALA A 230 -17.39 17.87 7.11
CA ALA A 230 -18.76 18.31 6.78
C ALA A 230 -19.84 17.24 7.08
N HIS A 231 -19.45 16.11 7.66
CA HIS A 231 -20.29 14.99 8.02
C HIS A 231 -19.99 14.56 9.45
#